data_04ce7e80d48387edb7c5a0ce4ac6c89a
#
_entry.id   04ce7e80d48387edb7c5a0ce4ac6c89a
#
_cell.length_a   1.000
_cell.length_b   1.000
_cell.length_c   1.000
_cell.angle_alpha   90.00
_cell.angle_beta   90.00
_cell.angle_gamma   90.00
#
_symmetry.space_group_name_H-M   'P 1'
#
loop_
_entity.id
_entity.type
_entity.pdbx_description
1 polymer ?
#
loop_
_entity_poly.entity_id
_entity_poly.type
_entity_poly.pdbx_seq_one_letter_code
_entity_poly.pdbx_strand_id
1 'polypeptide(L)'
;MKLFGLFTIIGFSAADDIPDDVCVRDGEVVPCLAVRGAGGFPNSPSSDIDEREDRRYADLAEMSKKHWRKQGLGRDWDERKFWGYGCHCFMVGDRPMTQMGSGIPVDGLDSACHAWKDCQMCVRQNHGDQCIGEFKKYTWKYQGKKGKFAILSTPGSCERELGECDLKFVLDTFRNKDEYDEQYNYFYGGFDKNDKQDNCPPGLGGPLVHECCGGYDSPWYWIGLNKNQCCINPNDAQQQHVAPAGSTCNF
;
A
#
# COMPACT_ATOMS: atom_id res chain seq x y z
N MET A 1 15.00 20.02 40.87
CA MET A 1 14.77 18.58 40.73
C MET A 1 14.04 18.38 39.41
N LYS A 2 14.72 17.96 38.34
CA LYS A 2 14.13 17.66 37.06
C LYS A 2 13.79 16.16 37.02
N LEU A 3 12.52 15.79 37.02
CA LEU A 3 12.11 14.42 36.78
C LEU A 3 12.34 14.13 35.30
N PHE A 4 13.32 13.33 34.98
CA PHE A 4 13.44 12.67 33.70
C PHE A 4 12.46 11.48 33.70
N GLY A 5 11.38 11.61 32.98
CA GLY A 5 10.49 10.50 32.71
C GLY A 5 11.21 9.47 31.84
N LEU A 6 11.49 8.32 32.42
CA LEU A 6 12.02 7.15 31.74
C LEU A 6 10.91 6.63 30.82
N PHE A 7 10.96 6.96 29.52
CA PHE A 7 10.14 6.29 28.52
C PHE A 7 10.74 4.90 28.26
N THR A 8 10.13 3.89 28.83
CA THR A 8 10.43 2.50 28.49
C THR A 8 9.91 2.25 27.08
N ILE A 9 10.80 2.16 26.11
CA ILE A 9 10.47 1.62 24.80
C ILE A 9 10.21 0.14 25.02
N ILE A 10 8.95 -0.26 25.03
CA ILE A 10 8.57 -1.67 25.03
C ILE A 10 8.79 -2.15 23.61
N GLY A 11 9.98 -2.71 23.36
CA GLY A 11 10.24 -3.45 22.13
C GLY A 11 9.37 -4.72 22.13
N PHE A 12 8.39 -4.78 21.26
CA PHE A 12 7.63 -6.00 21.03
C PHE A 12 8.51 -6.98 20.27
N SER A 13 8.65 -8.19 20.80
CA SER A 13 9.23 -9.33 20.10
C SER A 13 8.36 -9.65 18.88
N ALA A 14 8.95 -10.17 17.81
CA ALA A 14 8.29 -10.52 16.54
C ALA A 14 7.11 -11.52 16.68
N ALA A 15 6.79 -11.96 17.90
CA ALA A 15 5.69 -12.87 18.22
C ALA A 15 4.45 -12.14 18.78
N ASP A 16 4.57 -10.88 19.20
CA ASP A 16 3.48 -10.18 19.88
C ASP A 16 2.64 -9.39 18.88
N ASP A 17 1.30 -9.56 18.98
CA ASP A 17 0.36 -8.81 18.15
C ASP A 17 0.32 -7.35 18.60
N ILE A 18 0.41 -6.41 17.65
CA ILE A 18 0.22 -4.98 17.93
C ILE A 18 -1.19 -4.78 18.52
N PRO A 19 -1.33 -4.19 19.71
CA PRO A 19 -2.64 -3.96 20.32
C PRO A 19 -3.58 -3.13 19.45
N ASP A 20 -4.89 -3.23 19.72
CA ASP A 20 -5.88 -2.34 19.09
C ASP A 20 -5.78 -0.92 19.66
N ASP A 21 -6.21 0.05 18.85
CA ASP A 21 -6.28 1.46 19.23
C ASP A 21 -4.93 2.13 19.59
N VAL A 22 -3.80 1.48 19.27
CA VAL A 22 -2.47 2.12 19.32
C VAL A 22 -2.08 2.67 17.95
N CYS A 23 -1.25 3.70 17.95
CA CYS A 23 -0.67 4.23 16.72
C CYS A 23 0.60 3.49 16.37
N VAL A 24 0.74 3.16 15.10
CA VAL A 24 1.88 2.43 14.55
C VAL A 24 2.53 3.26 13.45
N ARG A 25 3.85 3.24 13.41
CA ARG A 25 4.66 3.84 12.37
C ARG A 25 5.95 3.04 12.21
N ASP A 26 6.27 2.65 10.98
CA ASP A 26 7.45 1.84 10.69
C ASP A 26 7.49 0.50 11.48
N GLY A 27 6.30 -0.13 11.64
CA GLY A 27 6.15 -1.36 12.42
C GLY A 27 6.25 -1.19 13.94
N GLU A 28 6.53 0.01 14.45
CA GLU A 28 6.67 0.31 15.87
C GLU A 28 5.46 1.04 16.45
N VAL A 29 5.12 0.75 17.72
CA VAL A 29 4.08 1.48 18.45
C VAL A 29 4.60 2.87 18.82
N VAL A 30 3.86 3.90 18.43
CA VAL A 30 4.21 5.30 18.67
C VAL A 30 3.08 6.04 19.39
N PRO A 31 3.37 7.14 20.14
CA PRO A 31 2.34 7.95 20.76
C PRO A 31 1.41 8.60 19.71
N CYS A 32 0.10 8.39 19.82
CA CYS A 32 -0.88 8.97 18.90
C CYS A 32 -0.91 10.52 18.91
N LEU A 33 -0.50 11.14 20.01
CA LEU A 33 -0.43 12.61 20.13
C LEU A 33 0.64 13.24 19.26
N ALA A 34 1.69 12.50 18.91
CA ALA A 34 2.75 12.96 18.02
C ALA A 34 2.29 13.21 16.58
N VAL A 35 1.07 12.75 16.23
CA VAL A 35 0.51 12.82 14.88
C VAL A 35 -0.38 14.04 14.68
N ARG A 36 -0.91 14.66 15.75
CA ARG A 36 -1.89 15.76 15.68
C ARG A 36 -1.32 17.15 15.56
N GLY A 37 -0.04 17.29 15.67
CA GLY A 37 0.58 18.61 15.74
C GLY A 37 1.62 18.81 14.69
N ALA A 38 1.36 19.75 13.87
CA ALA A 38 2.34 20.64 13.28
C ALA A 38 3.40 20.01 12.39
N GLY A 39 3.52 20.62 11.30
CA GLY A 39 4.74 20.91 10.61
C GLY A 39 5.90 19.97 10.86
N GLY A 40 6.24 19.21 9.84
CA GLY A 40 7.53 18.62 9.62
C GLY A 40 8.28 18.17 10.87
N PHE A 41 8.22 16.88 11.16
CA PHE A 41 9.43 16.31 11.72
C PHE A 41 10.57 16.69 10.77
N PRO A 42 11.70 17.18 11.31
CA PRO A 42 12.83 17.49 10.46
C PRO A 42 13.08 16.26 9.60
N ASN A 43 13.11 16.49 8.29
CA ASN A 43 13.58 15.50 7.34
C ASN A 43 14.93 15.03 7.86
N SER A 44 14.99 13.88 8.49
CA SER A 44 16.25 13.19 8.65
C SER A 44 16.63 12.75 7.25
N PRO A 45 17.65 13.31 6.65
CA PRO A 45 18.21 12.72 5.46
C PRO A 45 18.80 11.40 5.89
N SER A 46 18.08 10.31 5.72
CA SER A 46 18.71 9.00 5.79
C SER A 46 19.57 8.90 4.53
N SER A 47 20.82 9.25 4.68
CA SER A 47 21.82 9.16 3.63
C SER A 47 22.35 7.74 3.44
N ASP A 48 21.86 6.77 4.19
CA ASP A 48 22.41 5.43 4.22
C ASP A 48 21.53 4.43 3.49
N ILE A 49 22.06 3.96 2.39
CA ILE A 49 21.49 2.93 1.52
C ILE A 49 21.24 1.63 2.31
N ASP A 50 22.05 1.35 3.32
CA ASP A 50 21.95 0.13 4.15
C ASP A 50 20.74 0.12 5.09
N GLU A 51 20.22 1.28 5.51
CA GLU A 51 18.97 1.35 6.26
C GLU A 51 17.71 1.05 5.42
N ARG A 52 17.82 1.00 4.10
CA ARG A 52 16.71 0.71 3.20
C ARG A 52 16.24 -0.74 3.26
N GLU A 53 17.16 -1.68 3.49
CA GLU A 53 16.85 -3.11 3.31
C GLU A 53 15.89 -3.65 4.37
N ASP A 54 15.96 -3.17 5.59
CA ASP A 54 15.19 -3.70 6.72
C ASP A 54 13.79 -3.06 6.89
N ARG A 55 13.50 -1.96 6.18
CA ARG A 55 12.29 -1.14 6.45
C ARG A 55 11.22 -1.16 5.37
N ARG A 56 11.44 -1.89 4.28
CA ARG A 56 10.66 -1.75 3.03
C ARG A 56 9.17 -2.01 3.17
N TYR A 57 8.74 -2.74 4.19
CA TYR A 57 7.37 -3.23 4.27
C TYR A 57 6.83 -3.32 5.70
N ALA A 58 7.50 -2.73 6.67
CA ALA A 58 7.13 -2.93 8.07
C ALA A 58 5.65 -2.59 8.33
N ASP A 59 5.20 -1.40 7.92
CA ASP A 59 3.82 -0.98 8.12
C ASP A 59 2.83 -1.84 7.31
N LEU A 60 3.13 -2.13 6.05
CA LEU A 60 2.30 -2.99 5.19
C LEU A 60 2.20 -4.41 5.75
N ALA A 61 3.33 -5.01 6.16
CA ALA A 61 3.37 -6.34 6.74
C ALA A 61 2.56 -6.40 8.05
N GLU A 62 2.72 -5.43 8.94
CA GLU A 62 2.00 -5.39 10.20
C GLU A 62 0.50 -5.11 10.03
N MET A 63 0.08 -4.25 9.10
CA MET A 63 -1.33 -4.08 8.74
C MET A 63 -1.93 -5.38 8.19
N SER A 64 -1.21 -6.08 7.32
CA SER A 64 -1.65 -7.36 6.76
C SER A 64 -1.80 -8.41 7.84
N LYS A 65 -0.79 -8.65 8.68
CA LYS A 65 -0.85 -9.56 9.83
C LYS A 65 -2.03 -9.25 10.72
N LYS A 66 -2.22 -7.96 11.06
CA LYS A 66 -3.31 -7.50 11.91
C LYS A 66 -4.67 -7.79 11.27
N HIS A 67 -4.83 -7.50 9.99
CA HIS A 67 -6.07 -7.75 9.27
C HIS A 67 -6.43 -9.25 9.26
N TRP A 68 -5.49 -10.11 8.85
CA TRP A 68 -5.70 -11.56 8.79
C TRP A 68 -6.05 -12.14 10.17
N ARG A 69 -5.37 -11.70 11.23
CA ARG A 69 -5.68 -12.12 12.61
C ARG A 69 -7.09 -11.71 13.04
N LYS A 70 -7.53 -10.49 12.71
CA LYS A 70 -8.89 -10.02 13.04
C LYS A 70 -9.98 -10.77 12.28
N GLN A 71 -9.65 -11.37 11.14
CA GLN A 71 -10.55 -12.24 10.39
C GLN A 71 -10.44 -13.73 10.81
N GLY A 72 -9.68 -14.05 11.85
CA GLY A 72 -9.50 -15.41 12.34
C GLY A 72 -8.48 -16.25 11.56
N LEU A 73 -7.77 -15.65 10.61
CA LEU A 73 -6.82 -16.31 9.70
C LEU A 73 -5.36 -15.91 9.96
N GLY A 74 -5.02 -15.49 11.18
CA GLY A 74 -3.70 -14.96 11.50
C GLY A 74 -2.53 -15.92 11.29
N ARG A 75 -2.77 -17.22 11.29
CA ARG A 75 -1.75 -18.24 11.00
C ARG A 75 -1.51 -18.44 9.51
N ASP A 76 -2.44 -17.99 8.67
CA ASP A 76 -2.40 -18.21 7.22
C ASP A 76 -1.71 -17.06 6.49
N TRP A 77 -1.39 -15.97 7.22
CA TRP A 77 -0.61 -14.89 6.67
C TRP A 77 0.83 -15.33 6.44
N ASP A 78 1.25 -15.32 5.19
CA ASP A 78 2.62 -15.56 4.76
C ASP A 78 2.97 -14.59 3.65
N GLU A 79 3.82 -13.61 3.96
CA GLU A 79 4.24 -12.58 3.00
C GLU A 79 4.98 -13.16 1.79
N ARG A 80 5.61 -14.33 1.95
CA ARG A 80 6.35 -15.01 0.87
C ARG A 80 5.46 -15.41 -0.29
N LYS A 81 4.16 -15.56 -0.06
CA LYS A 81 3.16 -15.80 -1.12
C LYS A 81 3.12 -14.67 -2.15
N PHE A 82 3.49 -13.45 -1.75
CA PHE A 82 3.51 -12.28 -2.62
C PHE A 82 4.91 -11.99 -3.20
N TRP A 83 5.92 -12.78 -2.82
CA TRP A 83 7.25 -12.65 -3.39
C TRP A 83 7.34 -13.38 -4.71
N GLY A 84 7.43 -12.63 -5.81
CA GLY A 84 7.52 -13.22 -7.15
C GLY A 84 6.26 -13.96 -7.59
N TYR A 85 5.09 -13.47 -7.24
CA TYR A 85 3.82 -14.04 -7.64
C TYR A 85 3.27 -13.33 -8.88
N GLY A 86 2.85 -14.10 -9.88
CA GLY A 86 2.25 -13.57 -11.10
C GLY A 86 3.13 -12.59 -11.88
N CYS A 87 2.48 -11.69 -12.57
CA CYS A 87 3.12 -10.68 -13.42
C CYS A 87 3.45 -9.39 -12.68
N HIS A 88 2.86 -9.14 -11.51
CA HIS A 88 2.89 -7.84 -10.83
C HIS A 88 3.35 -7.89 -9.37
N CYS A 89 3.22 -9.02 -8.65
CA CYS A 89 3.63 -9.12 -7.26
C CYS A 89 5.14 -9.35 -7.14
N PHE A 90 5.90 -8.25 -7.08
CA PHE A 90 7.34 -8.28 -6.86
C PHE A 90 7.69 -7.48 -5.62
N MET A 91 7.87 -8.18 -4.51
CA MET A 91 8.24 -7.61 -3.23
C MET A 91 9.67 -8.00 -2.83
N VAL A 92 10.51 -8.41 -3.79
CA VAL A 92 11.87 -8.93 -3.53
C VAL A 92 12.93 -8.11 -4.27
N GLY A 93 14.04 -7.87 -3.60
CA GLY A 93 15.27 -7.32 -4.17
C GLY A 93 15.38 -5.80 -4.10
N ASP A 94 16.44 -5.27 -4.71
CA ASP A 94 16.81 -3.85 -4.68
C ASP A 94 15.90 -2.95 -5.53
N ARG A 95 14.85 -3.52 -6.09
CA ARG A 95 13.96 -2.78 -6.98
C ARG A 95 12.91 -2.05 -6.16
N PRO A 96 12.69 -0.76 -6.44
CA PRO A 96 11.60 -0.01 -5.83
C PRO A 96 10.28 -0.76 -5.98
N MET A 97 9.48 -0.81 -4.92
CA MET A 97 8.15 -1.43 -4.96
C MET A 97 7.25 -0.81 -6.02
N THR A 98 7.55 0.43 -6.40
CA THR A 98 6.90 1.17 -7.48
C THR A 98 7.28 0.69 -8.88
N GLN A 99 8.21 -0.27 -9.05
CA GLN A 99 8.44 -0.84 -10.37
C GLN A 99 7.24 -1.66 -10.82
N MET A 100 6.67 -1.22 -11.91
CA MET A 100 5.53 -1.88 -12.53
C MET A 100 5.87 -3.28 -13.00
N GLY A 101 4.93 -4.21 -12.84
CA GLY A 101 4.90 -5.46 -13.57
C GLY A 101 4.56 -5.21 -15.04
N SER A 102 4.34 -6.26 -15.78
CA SER A 102 3.94 -6.15 -17.18
C SER A 102 3.04 -7.31 -17.58
N GLY A 103 2.13 -7.06 -18.50
CA GLY A 103 1.18 -8.05 -19.00
C GLY A 103 -0.14 -8.04 -18.22
N ILE A 104 -1.00 -8.98 -18.59
CA ILE A 104 -2.29 -9.18 -17.92
C ILE A 104 -2.04 -9.89 -16.59
N PRO A 105 -2.61 -9.42 -15.47
CA PRO A 105 -2.55 -10.16 -14.21
C PRO A 105 -3.12 -11.57 -14.34
N VAL A 106 -2.50 -12.55 -13.69
CA VAL A 106 -2.92 -13.97 -13.78
C VAL A 106 -4.20 -14.25 -12.99
N ASP A 107 -4.47 -13.50 -11.93
CA ASP A 107 -5.64 -13.66 -11.06
C ASP A 107 -5.93 -12.36 -10.26
N GLY A 108 -6.86 -12.45 -9.30
CA GLY A 108 -7.23 -11.32 -8.43
C GLY A 108 -6.14 -10.91 -7.45
N LEU A 109 -5.28 -11.83 -6.99
CA LEU A 109 -4.14 -11.48 -6.15
C LEU A 109 -3.10 -10.67 -6.94
N ASP A 110 -2.78 -11.11 -8.13
CA ASP A 110 -1.85 -10.41 -9.03
C ASP A 110 -2.44 -9.05 -9.47
N SER A 111 -3.76 -8.99 -9.67
CA SER A 111 -4.49 -7.74 -9.92
C SER A 111 -4.41 -6.77 -8.74
N ALA A 112 -4.45 -7.26 -7.49
CA ALA A 112 -4.28 -6.42 -6.32
C ALA A 112 -2.86 -5.82 -6.25
N CYS A 113 -1.83 -6.59 -6.60
CA CYS A 113 -0.46 -6.10 -6.72
C CYS A 113 -0.32 -5.04 -7.83
N HIS A 114 -0.95 -5.27 -8.98
CA HIS A 114 -0.98 -4.30 -10.08
C HIS A 114 -1.61 -2.98 -9.62
N ALA A 115 -2.81 -3.05 -9.06
CA ALA A 115 -3.53 -1.87 -8.57
C ALA A 115 -2.77 -1.11 -7.47
N TRP A 116 -2.03 -1.81 -6.62
CA TRP A 116 -1.20 -1.19 -5.60
C TRP A 116 -0.02 -0.41 -6.19
N LYS A 117 0.65 -0.97 -7.20
CA LYS A 117 1.72 -0.29 -7.92
C LYS A 117 1.23 0.91 -8.71
N ASP A 118 0.07 0.81 -9.33
CA ASP A 118 -0.60 1.92 -9.99
C ASP A 118 -0.90 3.06 -9.01
N CYS A 119 -1.42 2.72 -7.82
CA CYS A 119 -1.67 3.68 -6.76
C CYS A 119 -0.39 4.43 -6.36
N GLN A 120 0.70 3.72 -6.09
CA GLN A 120 1.99 4.32 -5.73
C GLN A 120 2.59 5.14 -6.89
N MET A 121 2.39 4.74 -8.13
CA MET A 121 2.80 5.54 -9.28
C MET A 121 2.07 6.89 -9.31
N CYS A 122 0.76 6.91 -9.06
CA CYS A 122 -0.01 8.14 -8.97
C CYS A 122 0.47 9.04 -7.81
N VAL A 123 0.76 8.45 -6.65
CA VAL A 123 1.35 9.19 -5.52
C VAL A 123 2.67 9.86 -5.92
N ARG A 124 3.55 9.16 -6.64
CA ARG A 124 4.80 9.75 -7.15
C ARG A 124 4.57 10.87 -8.15
N GLN A 125 3.59 10.72 -9.04
CA GLN A 125 3.24 11.79 -9.99
C GLN A 125 2.77 13.05 -9.26
N ASN A 126 2.06 12.89 -8.14
CA ASN A 126 1.53 13.99 -7.35
C ASN A 126 2.58 14.67 -6.45
N HIS A 127 3.48 13.88 -5.84
CA HIS A 127 4.40 14.35 -4.79
C HIS A 127 5.89 14.29 -5.18
N GLY A 128 6.22 13.77 -6.36
CA GLY A 128 7.60 13.60 -6.83
C GLY A 128 8.22 12.26 -6.46
N ASP A 129 9.39 11.99 -7.04
CA ASP A 129 10.05 10.68 -7.02
C ASP A 129 10.48 10.18 -5.64
N GLN A 130 10.63 11.09 -4.67
CA GLN A 130 10.97 10.73 -3.29
C GLN A 130 9.76 10.28 -2.47
N CYS A 131 8.56 10.35 -3.04
CA CYS A 131 7.35 9.88 -2.38
C CYS A 131 7.10 8.40 -2.72
N ILE A 132 7.84 7.54 -2.07
CA ILE A 132 7.73 6.09 -2.17
C ILE A 132 7.83 5.47 -0.78
N GLY A 133 7.27 4.26 -0.60
CA GLY A 133 7.22 3.57 0.67
C GLY A 133 8.57 3.29 1.30
N GLU A 134 9.64 3.18 0.48
CA GLU A 134 11.00 2.99 0.94
C GLU A 134 11.60 4.23 1.64
N PHE A 135 11.10 5.42 1.34
CA PHE A 135 11.62 6.68 1.91
C PHE A 135 10.66 7.37 2.86
N LYS A 136 9.36 7.09 2.75
CA LYS A 136 8.33 7.77 3.53
C LYS A 136 7.61 6.81 4.44
N LYS A 137 7.41 7.25 5.68
CA LYS A 137 6.74 6.49 6.72
C LYS A 137 5.43 7.16 7.05
N TYR A 138 4.36 6.41 7.11
CA TYR A 138 3.06 6.91 7.54
C TYR A 138 2.68 6.35 8.92
N THR A 139 1.66 6.92 9.53
CA THR A 139 1.15 6.46 10.81
C THR A 139 -0.26 5.91 10.63
N TRP A 140 -0.50 4.76 11.21
CA TRP A 140 -1.79 4.08 11.14
C TRP A 140 -2.20 3.51 12.50
N LYS A 141 -3.47 3.14 12.63
CA LYS A 141 -3.97 2.34 13.75
C LYS A 141 -5.15 1.46 13.32
N TYR A 142 -5.33 0.35 14.01
CA TYR A 142 -6.55 -0.44 13.95
C TYR A 142 -7.53 0.03 15.02
N GLN A 143 -8.70 0.50 14.61
CA GLN A 143 -9.77 0.97 15.49
C GLN A 143 -10.60 -0.23 15.93
N GLY A 144 -10.31 -0.82 17.09
CA GLY A 144 -10.91 -2.07 17.55
C GLY A 144 -12.44 -2.03 17.59
N LYS A 145 -13.03 -0.97 18.14
CA LYS A 145 -14.51 -0.79 18.21
C LYS A 145 -15.16 -0.66 16.82
N LYS A 146 -14.45 -0.12 15.84
CA LYS A 146 -14.97 0.08 14.47
C LYS A 146 -14.61 -1.06 13.53
N GLY A 147 -13.70 -1.95 13.92
CA GLY A 147 -13.22 -3.05 13.12
C GLY A 147 -12.50 -2.63 11.83
N LYS A 148 -11.87 -1.46 11.81
CA LYS A 148 -11.22 -0.91 10.61
C LYS A 148 -9.92 -0.19 10.92
N PHE A 149 -9.07 -0.09 9.90
CA PHE A 149 -7.87 0.73 9.93
C PHE A 149 -8.18 2.22 9.74
N ALA A 150 -7.27 3.05 10.22
CA ALA A 150 -7.23 4.48 9.94
C ALA A 150 -5.77 4.88 9.68
N ILE A 151 -5.53 5.52 8.56
CA ILE A 151 -4.27 6.19 8.29
C ILE A 151 -4.36 7.59 8.93
N LEU A 152 -3.38 7.94 9.75
CA LEU A 152 -3.42 9.13 10.60
C LEU A 152 -2.55 10.27 10.10
N SER A 153 -1.75 10.05 9.06
CA SER A 153 -0.99 11.10 8.40
C SER A 153 -1.93 12.16 7.80
N THR A 154 -1.43 13.36 7.63
CA THR A 154 -2.23 14.50 7.15
C THR A 154 -2.84 14.21 5.77
N PRO A 155 -4.16 14.39 5.58
CA PRO A 155 -4.78 14.26 4.27
C PRO A 155 -4.06 15.12 3.21
N GLY A 156 -3.88 14.56 2.00
CA GLY A 156 -3.15 15.22 0.92
C GLY A 156 -1.63 15.23 1.07
N SER A 157 -1.07 14.57 2.10
CA SER A 157 0.38 14.36 2.18
C SER A 157 0.81 13.08 1.50
N CYS A 158 2.07 13.03 1.08
CA CYS A 158 2.70 11.82 0.55
C CYS A 158 2.50 10.61 1.47
N GLU A 159 2.74 10.79 2.75
CA GLU A 159 2.62 9.75 3.77
C GLU A 159 1.17 9.24 3.91
N ARG A 160 0.19 10.15 3.81
CA ARG A 160 -1.23 9.76 3.84
C ARG A 160 -1.59 8.91 2.64
N GLU A 161 -1.27 9.37 1.46
CA GLU A 161 -1.65 8.72 0.22
C GLU A 161 -0.94 7.38 0.03
N LEU A 162 0.33 7.24 0.43
CA LEU A 162 1.02 5.95 0.49
C LEU A 162 0.33 4.97 1.45
N GLY A 163 -0.04 5.43 2.64
CA GLY A 163 -0.75 4.61 3.61
C GLY A 163 -2.12 4.12 3.10
N GLU A 164 -2.84 4.95 2.34
CA GLU A 164 -4.11 4.55 1.73
C GLU A 164 -3.90 3.52 0.60
N CYS A 165 -2.81 3.61 -0.19
CA CYS A 165 -2.45 2.59 -1.17
C CYS A 165 -2.16 1.25 -0.50
N ASP A 166 -1.41 1.25 0.59
CA ASP A 166 -1.05 0.04 1.33
C ASP A 166 -2.28 -0.56 2.02
N LEU A 167 -3.14 0.26 2.61
CA LEU A 167 -4.40 -0.22 3.19
C LEU A 167 -5.30 -0.87 2.14
N LYS A 168 -5.42 -0.25 0.97
CA LYS A 168 -6.17 -0.86 -0.14
C LYS A 168 -5.59 -2.22 -0.53
N PHE A 169 -4.26 -2.32 -0.66
CA PHE A 169 -3.59 -3.58 -0.97
C PHE A 169 -3.89 -4.66 0.07
N VAL A 170 -3.81 -4.34 1.37
CA VAL A 170 -4.14 -5.28 2.45
C VAL A 170 -5.56 -5.82 2.32
N LEU A 171 -6.51 -4.95 2.02
CA LEU A 171 -7.91 -5.36 1.87
C LEU A 171 -8.16 -6.17 0.61
N ASP A 172 -7.54 -5.79 -0.51
CA ASP A 172 -7.72 -6.47 -1.79
C ASP A 172 -7.04 -7.85 -1.81
N THR A 173 -5.84 -7.98 -1.24
CA THR A 173 -5.17 -9.28 -1.12
C THR A 173 -5.93 -10.22 -0.20
N PHE A 174 -6.51 -9.71 0.90
CA PHE A 174 -7.36 -10.53 1.74
C PHE A 174 -8.63 -11.00 1.03
N ARG A 175 -9.25 -10.13 0.23
CA ARG A 175 -10.46 -10.47 -0.54
C ARG A 175 -10.20 -11.60 -1.54
N ASN A 176 -9.04 -11.58 -2.18
CA ASN A 176 -8.66 -12.54 -3.22
C ASN A 176 -7.75 -13.67 -2.69
N LYS A 177 -7.64 -13.85 -1.37
CA LYS A 177 -6.72 -14.81 -0.72
C LYS A 177 -6.88 -16.27 -1.19
N ASP A 178 -8.10 -16.65 -1.56
CA ASP A 178 -8.44 -18.01 -1.98
C ASP A 178 -8.07 -18.27 -3.46
N GLU A 179 -7.64 -17.24 -4.19
CA GLU A 179 -7.17 -17.36 -5.58
C GLU A 179 -5.68 -17.72 -5.67
N TYR A 180 -4.96 -17.74 -4.55
CA TYR A 180 -3.54 -18.10 -4.56
C TYR A 180 -3.32 -19.51 -5.13
N ASP A 181 -2.53 -19.57 -6.21
CA ASP A 181 -2.09 -20.82 -6.83
C ASP A 181 -0.56 -20.82 -6.93
N GLU A 182 0.06 -21.84 -6.32
CA GLU A 182 1.51 -21.98 -6.27
C GLU A 182 2.16 -22.01 -7.66
N GLN A 183 1.45 -22.48 -8.69
CA GLN A 183 1.95 -22.49 -10.08
C GLN A 183 2.34 -21.10 -10.59
N TYR A 184 1.72 -20.04 -10.07
CA TYR A 184 2.02 -18.65 -10.44
C TYR A 184 3.14 -18.02 -9.61
N ASN A 185 3.75 -18.76 -8.68
CA ASN A 185 4.85 -18.24 -7.88
C ASN A 185 6.20 -18.66 -8.47
N TYR A 186 7.11 -17.68 -8.63
CA TYR A 186 8.44 -17.92 -9.18
C TYR A 186 9.26 -18.92 -8.33
N PHE A 187 9.20 -18.78 -7.00
CA PHE A 187 10.02 -19.59 -6.10
C PHE A 187 9.46 -21.00 -5.86
N TYR A 188 8.16 -21.16 -5.90
CA TYR A 188 7.50 -22.42 -5.58
C TYR A 188 7.03 -23.15 -6.83
N GLY A 189 6.44 -22.45 -7.80
CA GLY A 189 5.92 -23.00 -9.05
C GLY A 189 6.83 -22.82 -10.25
N GLY A 190 7.91 -22.05 -10.13
CA GLY A 190 8.82 -21.77 -11.24
C GLY A 190 8.26 -20.81 -12.30
N PHE A 191 7.27 -20.01 -11.94
CA PHE A 191 6.64 -19.06 -12.85
C PHE A 191 7.63 -18.00 -13.37
N ASP A 192 7.84 -17.95 -14.67
CA ASP A 192 8.71 -16.94 -15.29
C ASP A 192 7.91 -15.76 -15.84
N LYS A 193 7.88 -14.66 -15.11
CA LYS A 193 7.25 -13.41 -15.53
C LYS A 193 7.84 -12.74 -16.74
N ASN A 194 9.08 -13.12 -17.12
CA ASN A 194 9.74 -12.55 -18.28
C ASN A 194 9.29 -13.23 -19.57
N ASP A 195 8.63 -14.36 -19.46
CA ASP A 195 7.93 -14.98 -20.58
C ASP A 195 6.67 -14.16 -20.90
N LYS A 196 6.83 -13.27 -21.91
CA LYS A 196 5.77 -12.37 -22.35
C LYS A 196 4.78 -13.02 -23.32
N GLN A 197 5.05 -14.22 -23.79
CA GLN A 197 4.18 -14.93 -24.70
C GLN A 197 3.15 -15.76 -23.95
N ASP A 198 3.63 -16.55 -23.00
CA ASP A 198 2.79 -17.56 -22.34
C ASP A 198 2.34 -17.12 -20.95
N ASN A 199 3.25 -16.51 -20.15
CA ASN A 199 2.96 -16.23 -18.75
C ASN A 199 2.40 -14.83 -18.50
N CYS A 200 3.01 -13.79 -19.10
CA CYS A 200 2.59 -12.41 -18.91
C CYS A 200 2.33 -11.68 -20.24
N PRO A 201 1.37 -12.15 -21.03
CA PRO A 201 1.10 -11.55 -22.32
C PRO A 201 0.66 -10.09 -22.19
N PRO A 202 1.04 -9.23 -23.14
CA PRO A 202 0.58 -7.85 -23.12
C PRO A 202 -0.95 -7.79 -23.27
N GLY A 203 -1.58 -6.82 -22.61
CA GLY A 203 -3.00 -6.59 -22.75
C GLY A 203 -3.39 -6.29 -24.21
N LEU A 204 -4.51 -6.82 -24.64
CA LEU A 204 -5.08 -6.50 -25.93
C LEU A 204 -5.69 -5.10 -25.88
N GLY A 205 -5.10 -4.13 -26.59
CA GLY A 205 -5.64 -2.77 -26.69
C GLY A 205 -4.59 -1.81 -27.24
N GLY A 206 -5.05 -0.78 -27.96
CA GLY A 206 -4.22 0.33 -28.41
C GLY A 206 -3.75 1.19 -27.23
N PRO A 207 -2.97 2.26 -27.48
CA PRO A 207 -2.54 3.17 -26.44
C PRO A 207 -3.76 3.76 -25.75
N LEU A 208 -4.00 3.32 -24.50
CA LEU A 208 -5.06 3.85 -23.67
C LEU A 208 -4.53 5.13 -23.01
N VAL A 209 -5.31 6.19 -23.06
CA VAL A 209 -5.07 7.36 -22.24
C VAL A 209 -5.52 7.01 -20.84
N HIS A 210 -4.63 7.19 -19.88
CA HIS A 210 -4.88 6.94 -18.46
C HIS A 210 -4.71 8.23 -17.67
N GLU A 211 -5.38 8.27 -16.54
CA GLU A 211 -5.19 9.33 -15.54
C GLU A 211 -5.25 8.78 -14.12
N CYS A 212 -4.71 9.54 -13.17
CA CYS A 212 -4.84 9.25 -11.74
C CYS A 212 -6.12 9.86 -11.21
N CYS A 213 -6.90 9.08 -10.45
CA CYS A 213 -8.14 9.52 -9.81
C CYS A 213 -8.17 9.10 -8.36
N GLY A 214 -8.51 9.99 -7.44
CA GLY A 214 -8.52 9.75 -6.01
C GLY A 214 -7.49 10.60 -5.26
N GLY A 215 -6.83 10.00 -4.27
CA GLY A 215 -5.84 10.69 -3.44
C GLY A 215 -6.47 11.49 -2.29
N TYR A 216 -5.70 12.41 -1.69
CA TYR A 216 -6.01 13.19 -0.51
C TYR A 216 -6.19 12.35 0.76
N ASP A 217 -7.31 11.67 0.94
CA ASP A 217 -7.61 10.77 2.07
C ASP A 217 -8.18 9.41 1.62
N SER A 218 -7.99 9.09 0.35
CA SER A 218 -8.40 7.86 -0.31
C SER A 218 -7.26 7.32 -1.19
N PRO A 219 -7.29 6.02 -1.54
CA PRO A 219 -6.28 5.49 -2.46
C PRO A 219 -6.43 6.09 -3.86
N TRP A 220 -5.32 6.22 -4.56
CA TRP A 220 -5.29 6.55 -5.97
C TRP A 220 -5.68 5.36 -6.84
N TYR A 221 -6.28 5.65 -7.97
CA TYR A 221 -6.61 4.71 -9.03
C TYR A 221 -6.03 5.19 -10.35
N TRP A 222 -5.31 4.32 -11.05
CA TRP A 222 -4.87 4.54 -12.42
C TRP A 222 -5.96 4.04 -13.35
N ILE A 223 -6.68 4.92 -13.99
CA ILE A 223 -7.88 4.59 -14.76
C ILE A 223 -7.69 4.83 -16.24
N GLY A 224 -8.16 3.90 -17.08
CA GLY A 224 -8.25 4.06 -18.53
C GLY A 224 -9.49 4.85 -18.92
N LEU A 225 -9.31 5.97 -19.59
CA LEU A 225 -10.39 6.91 -19.94
C LEU A 225 -11.40 6.35 -20.95
N ASN A 226 -11.10 5.23 -21.59
CA ASN A 226 -12.03 4.54 -22.47
C ASN A 226 -13.14 3.76 -21.73
N LYS A 227 -12.92 3.45 -20.44
CA LYS A 227 -13.86 2.68 -19.59
C LYS A 227 -14.34 3.47 -18.38
N ASN A 228 -13.52 4.36 -17.87
CA ASN A 228 -13.76 5.09 -16.63
C ASN A 228 -13.51 6.58 -16.83
N GLN A 229 -14.03 7.36 -15.91
CA GLN A 229 -13.76 8.79 -15.77
C GLN A 229 -13.51 9.13 -14.31
N CYS A 230 -12.74 10.17 -14.07
CA CYS A 230 -12.57 10.73 -12.74
C CYS A 230 -13.64 11.78 -12.49
N CYS A 231 -14.53 11.50 -11.57
CA CYS A 231 -15.50 12.47 -11.09
C CYS A 231 -14.87 13.31 -9.99
N ILE A 232 -14.83 14.62 -10.20
CA ILE A 232 -14.28 15.60 -9.26
C ILE A 232 -15.43 16.44 -8.74
N ASN A 233 -15.55 16.57 -7.41
CA ASN A 233 -16.56 17.41 -6.79
C ASN A 233 -16.32 18.89 -7.16
N PRO A 234 -17.28 19.59 -7.80
CA PRO A 234 -17.09 20.96 -8.21
C PRO A 234 -16.92 21.95 -7.04
N ASN A 235 -17.34 21.55 -5.83
CA ASN A 235 -17.20 22.36 -4.62
C ASN A 235 -15.96 21.99 -3.78
N ASP A 236 -15.36 20.84 -4.06
CA ASP A 236 -14.19 20.36 -3.34
C ASP A 236 -13.36 19.43 -4.24
N ALA A 237 -12.35 19.95 -4.89
CA ALA A 237 -11.50 19.21 -5.82
C ALA A 237 -10.72 18.04 -5.15
N GLN A 238 -10.68 17.98 -3.83
CA GLN A 238 -10.07 16.88 -3.09
C GLN A 238 -10.98 15.65 -3.04
N GLN A 239 -12.28 15.82 -3.25
CA GLN A 239 -13.24 14.72 -3.33
C GLN A 239 -13.32 14.21 -4.77
N GLN A 240 -12.72 13.08 -5.00
CA GLN A 240 -12.68 12.42 -6.31
C GLN A 240 -13.14 10.95 -6.18
N HIS A 241 -13.80 10.46 -7.20
CA HIS A 241 -14.12 9.04 -7.30
C HIS A 241 -14.16 8.57 -8.75
N VAL A 242 -13.88 7.28 -8.94
CA VAL A 242 -13.94 6.64 -10.26
C VAL A 242 -15.39 6.31 -10.60
N ALA A 243 -15.79 6.65 -11.80
CA ALA A 243 -17.11 6.31 -12.35
C ALA A 243 -16.96 5.73 -13.77
N PRO A 244 -17.94 4.97 -14.27
CA PRO A 244 -17.94 4.53 -15.68
C PRO A 244 -17.92 5.73 -16.63
N ALA A 245 -17.20 5.61 -17.75
CA ALA A 245 -17.12 6.66 -18.75
C ALA A 245 -18.51 7.06 -19.25
N GLY A 246 -18.80 8.35 -19.28
CA GLY A 246 -20.09 8.90 -19.71
C GLY A 246 -21.22 8.82 -18.68
N SER A 247 -20.97 8.32 -17.46
CA SER A 247 -21.95 8.38 -16.38
C SER A 247 -22.01 9.76 -15.73
N THR A 248 -23.10 10.08 -15.04
CA THR A 248 -23.24 11.32 -14.29
C THR A 248 -22.43 11.24 -13.00
N CYS A 249 -21.61 12.27 -12.73
CA CYS A 249 -20.90 12.42 -11.47
C CYS A 249 -21.84 12.94 -10.37
N ASN A 250 -22.05 12.15 -9.33
CA ASN A 250 -22.89 12.51 -8.19
C ASN A 250 -22.00 12.66 -6.94
N PHE A 251 -22.19 13.77 -6.18
CA PHE A 251 -21.49 14.10 -4.93
C PHE A 251 -22.49 14.49 -3.85
#